data_cb7cd5e949648c3e8d7e5ce064886098
#
_entry.id   cb7cd5e949648c3e8d7e5ce064886098
#
_cell.length_a   1.000
_cell.length_b   1.000
_cell.length_c   1.000
_cell.angle_alpha   90.00
_cell.angle_beta   90.00
_cell.angle_gamma   90.00
#
_symmetry.space_group_name_H-M   'P 1'
#
loop_
_entity.id
_entity.type
_entity.pdbx_description
1 polymer ?
#
loop_
_entity_poly.entity_id
_entity_poly.type
_entity_poly.pdbx_seq_one_letter_code
_entity_poly.pdbx_strand_id
1 'polypeptide(L)'
;LRGIEMKNYTAANIRNIGVFGHGGEGKTTLTEAMLFNAGLLERLGKVENGTTTTDYDPEEVKRTISINCALAPYEWKDVKVNIIDAPGFFDFYGEVTAAMAMADSALIVVGAVSGPVVGTEKAMDMCKKSGKARMIVVNQMDRENANFDKVMNELNEKFGPSVVPIQLPIMEGGKLVG
;
A
#
# COMPACT_ATOMS: atom_id res chain seq x y z
N LEU A 1 -9.95 17.35 5.73
CA LEU A 1 -8.57 17.80 5.59
C LEU A 1 -8.50 19.25 6.04
N ARG A 2 -7.75 19.55 7.10
CA ARG A 2 -7.37 20.94 7.37
C ARG A 2 -6.67 21.47 6.13
N GLY A 3 -6.97 22.69 5.71
CA GLY A 3 -6.25 23.36 4.63
C GLY A 3 -4.79 23.52 5.03
N ILE A 4 -3.99 22.48 4.80
CA ILE A 4 -2.56 22.49 5.07
C ILE A 4 -1.94 23.19 3.86
N GLU A 5 -1.40 24.37 4.08
CA GLU A 5 -0.59 25.06 3.10
C GLU A 5 0.71 24.25 2.95
N MET A 6 0.79 23.48 1.87
CA MET A 6 1.99 22.70 1.58
C MET A 6 3.16 23.63 1.22
N LYS A 7 4.35 23.30 1.71
CA LYS A 7 5.58 23.96 1.31
C LYS A 7 5.82 23.80 -0.20
N ASN A 8 6.59 24.71 -0.77
CA ASN A 8 7.09 24.56 -2.13
C ASN A 8 8.22 23.52 -2.16
N TYR A 9 8.05 22.47 -2.97
CA TYR A 9 9.06 21.41 -3.13
C TYR A 9 9.67 21.44 -4.53
N THR A 10 10.97 21.21 -4.61
CA THR A 10 11.64 20.91 -5.88
C THR A 10 11.39 19.44 -6.26
N ALA A 11 11.54 19.10 -7.53
CA ALA A 11 11.37 17.73 -8.00
C ALA A 11 12.27 16.71 -7.26
N ALA A 12 13.43 17.13 -6.80
CA ALA A 12 14.35 16.31 -6.01
C ALA A 12 13.75 15.83 -4.68
N ASN A 13 12.80 16.59 -4.12
CA ASN A 13 12.16 16.32 -2.84
C ASN A 13 10.71 15.86 -2.97
N ILE A 14 10.32 15.36 -4.15
CA ILE A 14 9.00 14.75 -4.39
C ILE A 14 9.17 13.25 -4.62
N ARG A 15 8.25 12.45 -4.07
CA ARG A 15 8.20 10.99 -4.28
C ARG A 15 6.78 10.60 -4.61
N ASN A 16 6.60 9.98 -5.77
CA ASN A 16 5.32 9.42 -6.20
C ASN A 16 5.35 7.90 -5.96
N ILE A 17 4.61 7.43 -4.99
CA ILE A 17 4.61 6.03 -4.56
C ILE A 17 3.24 5.43 -4.85
N GLY A 18 3.19 4.46 -5.77
CA GLY A 18 1.97 3.70 -6.02
C GLY A 18 1.84 2.54 -5.04
N VAL A 19 0.64 2.38 -4.46
CA VAL A 19 0.32 1.27 -3.56
C VAL A 19 -0.47 0.22 -4.33
N PHE A 20 0.11 -0.97 -4.47
CA PHE A 20 -0.42 -2.06 -5.30
C PHE A 20 -0.59 -3.33 -4.48
N GLY A 21 -1.32 -4.30 -5.01
CA GLY A 21 -1.57 -5.60 -4.39
C GLY A 21 -3.02 -6.04 -4.60
N HIS A 22 -3.35 -7.20 -4.10
CA HIS A 22 -4.69 -7.79 -4.26
C HIS A 22 -5.76 -7.04 -3.45
N GLY A 23 -7.05 -7.27 -3.80
CA GLY A 23 -8.17 -6.78 -3.02
C GLY A 23 -8.17 -7.36 -1.59
N GLY A 24 -8.45 -6.53 -0.58
CA GLY A 24 -8.51 -6.96 0.82
C GLY A 24 -7.17 -7.08 1.56
N GLU A 25 -6.03 -6.81 0.93
CA GLU A 25 -4.70 -6.87 1.58
C GLU A 25 -4.36 -5.63 2.42
N GLY A 26 -5.26 -4.64 2.48
CA GLY A 26 -5.14 -3.48 3.36
C GLY A 26 -4.35 -2.30 2.77
N LYS A 27 -4.33 -2.12 1.45
CA LYS A 27 -3.69 -0.98 0.77
C LYS A 27 -4.20 0.36 1.27
N THR A 28 -5.51 0.56 1.19
CA THR A 28 -6.20 1.79 1.66
C THR A 28 -6.00 2.01 3.17
N THR A 29 -6.04 0.96 3.97
CA THR A 29 -5.77 1.05 5.41
C THR A 29 -4.32 1.46 5.70
N LEU A 30 -3.36 0.96 4.93
CA LEU A 30 -1.96 1.34 5.05
C LEU A 30 -1.75 2.80 4.63
N THR A 31 -2.38 3.23 3.53
CA THR A 31 -2.38 4.64 3.08
C THR A 31 -2.95 5.56 4.16
N GLU A 32 -4.08 5.20 4.74
CA GLU A 32 -4.72 5.95 5.83
C GLU A 32 -3.82 6.05 7.07
N ALA A 33 -3.12 4.96 7.42
CA ALA A 33 -2.16 4.95 8.52
C ALA A 33 -0.94 5.86 8.25
N MET A 34 -0.46 5.93 7.01
CA MET A 34 0.61 6.86 6.61
C MET A 34 0.18 8.31 6.77
N LEU A 35 -1.03 8.67 6.33
CA LEU A 35 -1.60 10.01 6.49
C LEU A 35 -1.79 10.38 7.96
N PHE A 36 -2.28 9.44 8.77
CA PHE A 36 -2.46 9.63 10.20
C PHE A 36 -1.12 9.88 10.92
N ASN A 37 -0.11 9.05 10.64
CA ASN A 37 1.23 9.21 11.21
C ASN A 37 1.95 10.48 10.75
N ALA A 38 1.62 10.99 9.56
CA ALA A 38 2.09 12.27 9.06
C ALA A 38 1.38 13.47 9.71
N GLY A 39 0.37 13.24 10.57
CA GLY A 39 -0.37 14.27 11.29
C GLY A 39 -1.45 14.98 10.45
N LEU A 40 -1.82 14.45 9.28
CA LEU A 40 -2.86 15.03 8.43
C LEU A 40 -4.28 14.69 8.90
N LEU A 41 -4.42 13.59 9.61
CA LEU A 41 -5.70 13.09 10.10
C LEU A 41 -5.75 13.17 11.62
N GLU A 42 -6.88 13.61 12.16
CA GLU A 42 -7.13 13.65 13.61
C GLU A 42 -7.47 12.26 14.18
N ARG A 43 -7.99 11.38 13.31
CA ARG A 43 -8.33 9.99 13.63
C ARG A 43 -8.03 9.08 12.44
N LEU A 44 -7.71 7.85 12.74
CA LEU A 44 -7.53 6.79 11.73
C LEU A 44 -8.90 6.39 11.17
N GLY A 45 -9.10 6.56 9.86
CA GLY A 45 -10.28 6.09 9.16
C GLY A 45 -10.31 4.56 9.05
N LYS A 46 -11.48 4.01 8.79
CA LYS A 46 -11.69 2.57 8.59
C LYS A 46 -12.52 2.33 7.34
N VAL A 47 -12.08 1.39 6.52
CA VAL A 47 -12.76 1.00 5.28
C VAL A 47 -14.19 0.51 5.57
N GLU A 48 -14.36 -0.31 6.61
CA GLU A 48 -15.65 -0.88 7.00
C GLU A 48 -16.68 0.20 7.40
N ASN A 49 -16.19 1.37 7.83
CA ASN A 49 -17.03 2.49 8.23
C ASN A 49 -17.18 3.55 7.14
N GLY A 50 -16.54 3.36 5.97
CA GLY A 50 -16.52 4.34 4.89
C GLY A 50 -15.92 5.69 5.30
N THR A 51 -14.89 5.67 6.16
CA THR A 51 -14.29 6.89 6.74
C THR A 51 -12.83 7.10 6.32
N THR A 52 -12.34 6.33 5.36
CA THR A 52 -11.01 6.48 4.79
C THR A 52 -10.94 7.68 3.83
N THR A 53 -9.75 8.25 3.71
CA THR A 53 -9.51 9.45 2.89
C THR A 53 -9.53 9.14 1.40
N THR A 54 -9.09 7.96 0.99
CA THR A 54 -8.91 7.60 -0.42
C THR A 54 -10.14 6.94 -1.05
N ASP A 55 -10.97 6.23 -0.27
CA ASP A 55 -12.26 5.70 -0.73
C ASP A 55 -13.36 6.72 -0.44
N TYR A 56 -13.55 7.70 -1.31
CA TYR A 56 -14.51 8.81 -1.13
C TYR A 56 -15.73 8.73 -2.06
N ASP A 57 -15.69 7.87 -3.08
CA ASP A 57 -16.82 7.66 -3.97
C ASP A 57 -17.93 6.90 -3.23
N PRO A 58 -19.22 7.28 -3.36
CA PRO A 58 -20.33 6.58 -2.70
C PRO A 58 -20.39 5.07 -3.00
N GLU A 59 -19.98 4.63 -4.21
CA GLU A 59 -19.95 3.22 -4.56
C GLU A 59 -18.78 2.49 -3.90
N GLU A 60 -17.62 3.13 -3.72
CA GLU A 60 -16.48 2.59 -2.96
C GLU A 60 -16.87 2.36 -1.50
N VAL A 61 -17.45 3.38 -0.89
CA VAL A 61 -17.95 3.34 0.50
C VAL A 61 -18.99 2.24 0.67
N LYS A 62 -19.99 2.16 -0.23
CA LYS A 62 -21.06 1.17 -0.17
C LYS A 62 -20.58 -0.26 -0.34
N ARG A 63 -19.59 -0.46 -1.21
CA ARG A 63 -19.03 -1.80 -1.52
C ARG A 63 -17.86 -2.16 -0.63
N THR A 64 -17.30 -1.19 0.12
CA THR A 64 -16.09 -1.36 0.92
C THR A 64 -14.87 -1.81 0.09
N ILE A 65 -14.77 -1.29 -1.14
CA ILE A 65 -13.68 -1.57 -2.09
C ILE A 65 -13.28 -0.29 -2.82
N SER A 66 -12.00 -0.12 -3.11
CA SER A 66 -11.51 0.94 -4.00
C SER A 66 -11.83 0.62 -5.45
N ILE A 67 -12.36 1.58 -6.18
CA ILE A 67 -12.73 1.50 -7.60
C ILE A 67 -11.80 2.38 -8.43
N ASN A 68 -11.55 3.60 -7.96
CA ASN A 68 -10.71 4.60 -8.62
C ASN A 68 -9.33 4.68 -7.97
N CYS A 69 -8.35 5.21 -8.71
CA CYS A 69 -7.10 5.66 -8.09
C CYS A 69 -7.35 6.93 -7.30
N ALA A 70 -6.79 7.00 -6.09
CA ALA A 70 -6.84 8.18 -5.27
C ALA A 70 -5.43 8.71 -4.97
N LEU A 71 -5.28 10.04 -4.97
CA LEU A 71 -4.02 10.70 -4.63
C LEU A 71 -4.08 11.22 -3.19
N ALA A 72 -3.14 10.77 -2.36
CA ALA A 72 -3.02 11.16 -0.97
C ALA A 72 -1.64 11.80 -0.72
N PRO A 73 -1.50 13.13 -0.87
CA PRO A 73 -0.23 13.80 -0.64
C PRO A 73 -0.02 14.08 0.86
N TYR A 74 1.23 13.92 1.32
CA TYR A 74 1.65 14.33 2.65
C TYR A 74 3.12 14.77 2.67
N GLU A 75 3.51 15.46 3.75
CA GLU A 75 4.89 15.88 3.99
C GLU A 75 5.53 14.98 5.05
N TRP A 76 6.75 14.50 4.77
CA TRP A 76 7.52 13.69 5.70
C TRP A 76 9.01 14.02 5.62
N LYS A 77 9.61 14.49 6.71
CA LYS A 77 11.04 14.80 6.80
C LYS A 77 11.56 15.64 5.60
N ASP A 78 10.88 16.76 5.32
CA ASP A 78 11.18 17.68 4.22
C ASP A 78 11.06 17.08 2.80
N VAL A 79 10.35 15.97 2.66
CA VAL A 79 9.97 15.36 1.38
C VAL A 79 8.47 15.42 1.23
N LYS A 80 7.98 15.79 0.04
CA LYS A 80 6.59 15.63 -0.35
C LYS A 80 6.40 14.22 -0.89
N VAL A 81 5.57 13.45 -0.23
CA VAL A 81 5.18 12.10 -0.68
C VAL A 81 3.77 12.17 -1.27
N ASN A 82 3.61 11.72 -2.48
CA ASN A 82 2.33 11.53 -3.14
C ASN A 82 2.06 10.02 -3.17
N ILE A 83 1.16 9.54 -2.31
CA ILE A 83 0.67 8.16 -2.39
C ILE A 83 -0.41 8.09 -3.46
N ILE A 84 -0.30 7.12 -4.35
CA ILE A 84 -1.31 6.77 -5.35
C ILE A 84 -1.90 5.44 -4.90
N ASP A 85 -3.03 5.50 -4.21
CA ASP A 85 -3.76 4.31 -3.75
C ASP A 85 -4.52 3.72 -4.93
N ALA A 86 -4.16 2.50 -5.34
CA ALA A 86 -4.72 1.84 -6.52
C ALA A 86 -5.71 0.74 -6.11
N PRO A 87 -6.80 0.53 -6.89
CA PRO A 87 -7.73 -0.57 -6.69
C PRO A 87 -7.03 -1.93 -6.70
N GLY A 88 -7.56 -2.89 -5.94
CA GLY A 88 -7.01 -4.24 -5.86
C GLY A 88 -7.74 -5.29 -6.70
N PHE A 89 -8.91 -4.97 -7.23
CA PHE A 89 -9.73 -5.87 -8.04
C PHE A 89 -9.42 -5.73 -9.52
N PHE A 90 -9.43 -6.85 -10.24
CA PHE A 90 -9.05 -6.90 -11.65
C PHE A 90 -10.01 -6.18 -12.59
N ASP A 91 -11.25 -5.98 -12.17
CA ASP A 91 -12.24 -5.20 -12.91
C ASP A 91 -11.78 -3.74 -13.15
N PHE A 92 -10.93 -3.23 -12.27
CA PHE A 92 -10.40 -1.88 -12.32
C PHE A 92 -8.93 -1.80 -12.78
N TYR A 93 -8.48 -2.76 -13.59
CA TYR A 93 -7.08 -2.87 -14.02
C TYR A 93 -6.58 -1.63 -14.80
N GLY A 94 -7.48 -0.90 -15.45
CA GLY A 94 -7.16 0.37 -16.11
C GLY A 94 -6.59 1.40 -15.12
N GLU A 95 -7.22 1.54 -13.95
CA GLU A 95 -6.78 2.40 -12.85
C GLU A 95 -5.41 1.97 -12.31
N VAL A 96 -5.22 0.66 -12.12
CA VAL A 96 -3.93 0.10 -11.68
C VAL A 96 -2.81 0.43 -12.65
N THR A 97 -3.10 0.35 -13.97
CA THR A 97 -2.13 0.68 -15.02
C THR A 97 -1.79 2.16 -15.03
N ALA A 98 -2.80 3.03 -14.86
CA ALA A 98 -2.60 4.46 -14.76
C ALA A 98 -1.77 4.84 -13.52
N ALA A 99 -2.09 4.26 -12.36
CA ALA A 99 -1.31 4.44 -11.13
C ALA A 99 0.14 4.00 -11.30
N MET A 100 0.37 2.84 -11.94
CA MET A 100 1.71 2.35 -12.21
C MET A 100 2.47 3.30 -13.15
N ALA A 101 1.83 3.88 -14.14
CA ALA A 101 2.47 4.85 -15.04
C ALA A 101 2.91 6.12 -14.31
N MET A 102 2.09 6.63 -13.39
CA MET A 102 2.35 7.86 -12.61
C MET A 102 3.36 7.69 -11.50
N ALA A 103 3.46 6.51 -10.89
CA ALA A 103 4.34 6.26 -9.75
C ALA A 103 5.82 6.22 -10.15
N ASP A 104 6.71 6.73 -9.30
CA ASP A 104 8.16 6.59 -9.44
C ASP A 104 8.62 5.23 -8.88
N SER A 105 7.94 4.74 -7.86
CA SER A 105 8.18 3.47 -7.19
C SER A 105 6.89 2.81 -6.74
N ALA A 106 6.95 1.52 -6.49
CA ALA A 106 5.81 0.71 -6.09
C ALA A 106 5.97 0.17 -4.66
N LEU A 107 4.94 0.32 -3.87
CA LEU A 107 4.74 -0.37 -2.60
C LEU A 107 3.73 -1.49 -2.83
N ILE A 108 4.16 -2.73 -2.74
CA ILE A 108 3.32 -3.90 -2.99
C ILE A 108 2.90 -4.50 -1.66
N VAL A 109 1.61 -4.48 -1.39
CA VAL A 109 1.04 -4.99 -0.13
C VAL A 109 0.64 -6.45 -0.29
N VAL A 110 1.10 -7.29 0.63
CA VAL A 110 0.87 -8.74 0.67
C VAL A 110 0.34 -9.11 2.04
N GLY A 111 -0.75 -9.84 2.11
CA GLY A 111 -1.31 -10.28 3.39
C GLY A 111 -0.47 -11.38 4.04
N ALA A 112 -0.28 -11.29 5.36
CA ALA A 112 0.50 -12.27 6.13
C ALA A 112 -0.16 -13.65 6.21
N VAL A 113 -1.44 -13.75 5.88
CA VAL A 113 -2.21 -15.01 5.86
C VAL A 113 -2.27 -15.58 4.45
N SER A 114 -2.61 -14.74 3.46
CA SER A 114 -2.81 -15.11 2.06
C SER A 114 -1.50 -15.39 1.31
N GLY A 115 -0.42 -14.71 1.71
CA GLY A 115 0.83 -14.74 0.95
C GLY A 115 0.74 -14.04 -0.41
N PRO A 116 1.72 -14.28 -1.31
CA PRO A 116 1.73 -13.68 -2.64
C PRO A 116 0.69 -14.33 -3.57
N VAL A 117 -0.41 -13.63 -3.75
CA VAL A 117 -1.53 -14.02 -4.62
C VAL A 117 -1.42 -13.35 -6.00
N VAL A 118 -2.36 -13.64 -6.91
CA VAL A 118 -2.34 -13.15 -8.31
C VAL A 118 -2.17 -11.64 -8.43
N GLY A 119 -2.76 -10.84 -7.52
CA GLY A 119 -2.59 -9.37 -7.50
C GLY A 119 -1.14 -8.96 -7.23
N THR A 120 -0.44 -9.69 -6.35
CA THR A 120 0.98 -9.50 -6.06
C THR A 120 1.83 -9.82 -7.29
N GLU A 121 1.56 -10.95 -7.95
CA GLU A 121 2.29 -11.40 -9.15
C GLU A 121 2.17 -10.38 -10.29
N LYS A 122 0.94 -9.89 -10.54
CA LYS A 122 0.71 -8.85 -11.55
C LYS A 122 1.42 -7.54 -11.23
N ALA A 123 1.39 -7.08 -9.97
CA ALA A 123 2.08 -5.86 -9.56
C ALA A 123 3.60 -6.00 -9.72
N MET A 124 4.17 -7.14 -9.33
CA MET A 124 5.59 -7.46 -9.53
C MET A 124 5.98 -7.48 -11.01
N ASP A 125 5.18 -8.10 -11.87
CA ASP A 125 5.40 -8.16 -13.32
C ASP A 125 5.33 -6.77 -13.96
N MET A 126 4.35 -5.94 -13.57
CA MET A 126 4.24 -4.56 -14.03
C MET A 126 5.46 -3.72 -13.64
N CYS A 127 5.93 -3.85 -12.40
CA CYS A 127 7.16 -3.18 -11.95
C CYS A 127 8.38 -3.63 -12.75
N LYS A 128 8.50 -4.94 -13.03
CA LYS A 128 9.59 -5.50 -13.85
C LYS A 128 9.57 -4.95 -15.26
N LYS A 129 8.40 -4.93 -15.91
CA LYS A 129 8.22 -4.42 -17.28
C LYS A 129 8.49 -2.93 -17.41
N SER A 130 8.13 -2.15 -16.39
CA SER A 130 8.33 -0.70 -16.35
C SER A 130 9.66 -0.25 -15.73
N GLY A 131 10.50 -1.18 -15.28
CA GLY A 131 11.78 -0.88 -14.65
C GLY A 131 11.68 -0.13 -13.31
N LYS A 132 10.55 -0.20 -12.62
CA LYS A 132 10.32 0.57 -11.39
C LYS A 132 10.89 -0.13 -10.16
N ALA A 133 11.46 0.70 -9.28
CA ALA A 133 11.84 0.26 -7.94
C ALA A 133 10.59 -0.20 -7.18
N ARG A 134 10.74 -1.22 -6.33
CA ARG A 134 9.63 -1.79 -5.57
C ARG A 134 10.05 -2.23 -4.19
N MET A 135 9.11 -2.10 -3.25
CA MET A 135 9.21 -2.63 -1.90
C MET A 135 7.96 -3.46 -1.63
N ILE A 136 8.10 -4.54 -0.88
CA ILE A 136 6.97 -5.37 -0.43
C ILE A 136 6.73 -5.08 1.05
N VAL A 137 5.46 -4.92 1.42
CA VAL A 137 5.00 -4.85 2.81
C VAL A 137 4.16 -6.08 3.09
N VAL A 138 4.62 -6.91 4.03
CA VAL A 138 3.82 -8.00 4.59
C VAL A 138 2.91 -7.40 5.65
N ASN A 139 1.64 -7.29 5.32
CA ASN A 139 0.61 -6.59 6.11
C ASN A 139 -0.29 -7.59 6.86
N GLN A 140 -1.13 -7.07 7.77
CA GLN A 140 -2.09 -7.88 8.54
C GLN A 140 -1.41 -8.94 9.42
N MET A 141 -0.25 -8.61 9.97
CA MET A 141 0.50 -9.47 10.89
C MET A 141 -0.20 -9.71 12.23
N ASP A 142 -1.22 -8.92 12.53
CA ASP A 142 -2.11 -9.04 13.69
C ASP A 142 -3.22 -10.08 13.53
N ARG A 143 -3.42 -10.61 12.32
CA ARG A 143 -4.46 -11.60 12.05
C ARG A 143 -4.09 -12.98 12.58
N GLU A 144 -5.12 -13.74 12.95
CA GLU A 144 -4.99 -15.16 13.24
C GLU A 144 -4.40 -15.90 12.02
N ASN A 145 -3.45 -16.80 12.26
CA ASN A 145 -2.69 -17.53 11.23
C ASN A 145 -1.75 -16.66 10.35
N ALA A 146 -1.46 -15.43 10.73
CA ALA A 146 -0.40 -14.66 10.09
C ALA A 146 0.96 -15.37 10.28
N ASN A 147 1.71 -15.51 9.18
CA ASN A 147 3.00 -16.21 9.22
C ASN A 147 3.99 -15.55 8.26
N PHE A 148 4.88 -14.73 8.82
CA PHE A 148 5.89 -13.99 8.06
C PHE A 148 6.86 -14.91 7.33
N ASP A 149 7.38 -15.94 7.99
CA ASP A 149 8.38 -16.85 7.41
C ASP A 149 7.81 -17.63 6.22
N LYS A 150 6.55 -18.07 6.34
CA LYS A 150 5.83 -18.72 5.23
C LYS A 150 5.73 -17.77 4.03
N VAL A 151 5.30 -16.53 4.26
CA VAL A 151 5.15 -15.52 3.18
C VAL A 151 6.49 -15.20 2.55
N MET A 152 7.56 -15.07 3.34
CA MET A 152 8.92 -14.83 2.82
C MET A 152 9.42 -15.99 1.96
N ASN A 153 9.17 -17.23 2.36
CA ASN A 153 9.53 -18.42 1.57
C ASN A 153 8.77 -18.41 0.22
N GLU A 154 7.46 -18.19 0.24
CA GLU A 154 6.64 -18.11 -0.97
C GLU A 154 7.06 -16.96 -1.91
N LEU A 155 7.43 -15.79 -1.35
CA LEU A 155 7.96 -14.67 -2.12
C LEU A 155 9.30 -15.02 -2.78
N ASN A 156 10.20 -15.71 -2.07
CA ASN A 156 11.48 -16.17 -2.61
C ASN A 156 11.31 -17.24 -3.68
N GLU A 157 10.38 -18.19 -3.50
CA GLU A 157 10.07 -19.21 -4.51
C GLU A 157 9.53 -18.58 -5.81
N LYS A 158 8.65 -17.57 -5.71
CA LYS A 158 8.02 -16.94 -6.87
C LYS A 158 8.90 -15.90 -7.58
N PHE A 159 9.64 -15.10 -6.81
CA PHE A 159 10.34 -13.91 -7.33
C PHE A 159 11.86 -13.98 -7.19
N GLY A 160 12.37 -15.06 -6.62
CA GLY A 160 13.80 -15.35 -6.51
C GLY A 160 14.46 -14.75 -5.25
N PRO A 161 15.74 -15.07 -5.03
CA PRO A 161 16.49 -14.75 -3.81
C PRO A 161 16.84 -13.26 -3.66
N SER A 162 16.45 -12.42 -4.60
CA SER A 162 16.60 -10.97 -4.50
C SER A 162 15.56 -10.31 -3.58
N VAL A 163 14.53 -11.06 -3.16
CA VAL A 163 13.57 -10.60 -2.15
C VAL A 163 14.19 -10.85 -0.77
N VAL A 164 14.61 -9.78 -0.13
CA VAL A 164 15.25 -9.85 1.19
C VAL A 164 14.49 -8.99 2.20
N PRO A 165 14.32 -9.44 3.44
CA PRO A 165 13.67 -8.64 4.47
C PRO A 165 14.60 -7.50 4.92
N ILE A 166 14.05 -6.29 5.03
CA ILE A 166 14.73 -5.11 5.61
C ILE A 166 14.26 -4.85 7.04
N GLN A 167 13.13 -5.42 7.42
CA GLN A 167 12.58 -5.43 8.77
C GLN A 167 11.98 -6.80 9.07
N LEU A 168 12.10 -7.24 10.31
CA LEU A 168 11.53 -8.49 10.80
C LEU A 168 10.50 -8.19 11.88
N PRO A 169 9.37 -8.92 11.92
CA PRO A 169 8.39 -8.76 12.98
C PRO A 169 8.95 -9.27 14.31
N ILE A 170 8.72 -8.52 15.38
CA ILE A 170 9.01 -8.98 16.75
C ILE A 170 7.75 -9.61 17.31
N MET A 171 7.83 -10.91 17.63
CA MET A 171 6.69 -11.68 18.13
C MET A 171 6.94 -12.10 19.59
N GLU A 172 6.00 -11.79 20.48
CA GLU A 172 6.01 -12.23 21.88
C GLU A 172 4.71 -12.95 22.20
N GLY A 173 4.80 -14.20 22.67
CA GLY A 173 3.64 -15.01 23.01
C GLY A 173 2.64 -15.19 21.86
N GLY A 174 3.12 -15.19 20.61
CA GLY A 174 2.29 -15.30 19.42
C GLY A 174 1.60 -14.01 18.99
N LYS A 175 1.92 -12.87 19.61
CA LYS A 175 1.41 -11.54 19.25
C LYS A 175 2.51 -10.66 18.68
N LEU A 176 2.16 -9.87 17.69
CA LEU A 176 3.05 -8.85 17.14
C LEU A 176 3.24 -7.71 18.16
N VAL A 177 4.48 -7.38 18.49
CA VAL A 177 4.83 -6.29 19.44
C VAL A 177 5.73 -5.22 18.80
N GLY A 178 6.28 -5.48 17.61
CA GLY A 178 7.11 -4.51 16.86
C GLY A 178 7.59 -5.04 15.51
#